data_f79a7546fdc345e57aa55b4bedcdea0d
#
_entry.id   f79a7546fdc345e57aa55b4bedcdea0d
#
_cell.length_a   1.000
_cell.length_b   1.000
_cell.length_c   1.000
_cell.angle_alpha   90.00
_cell.angle_beta   90.00
_cell.angle_gamma   90.00
#
_symmetry.space_group_name_H-M   'P 1'
#
loop_
_entity.id
_entity.type
_entity.pdbx_description
1 polymer ?
#
loop_
_entity_poly.entity_id
_entity_poly.type
_entity_poly.pdbx_seq_one_letter_code
_entity_poly.pdbx_strand_id
1 'polypeptide(L)'
;MNRKISRRSFLYTAGIVSVSAALTACGGSGSSTSTASSVAGSAAASSEAASGEAVELIVFAAASLTETLNAIAENYAAENPSVTFRFNFDSSGTLKTQIQEGADCDLFISAGQKQMNQLDITASADVNTEGLDFVDSDSRVDLLENKVVLCVPENSDQGIDSFDSLAEHLKAEDILFCMGNSDVPVGQYTQKILAYYGLDEEALAAAGVITYGSNVKEVTTQVSEASVDAGVVYCTDAFSAGLEVVDEATEEMCGQVIYPAAVLKAAPNAEAAKEFLAYLQTDRAATVFESVGFTAL
;
A
#
# COMPACT_ATOMS: atom_id res chain seq x y z
N MET A 1 -49.54 -1.91 -15.03
CA MET A 1 -49.73 -0.70 -14.18
C MET A 1 -48.39 -0.01 -14.02
N ASN A 2 -48.16 1.04 -14.82
CA ASN A 2 -46.87 1.80 -14.81
C ASN A 2 -46.84 2.80 -13.66
N ARG A 3 -45.81 2.77 -12.84
CA ARG A 3 -45.47 3.89 -11.94
C ARG A 3 -44.10 4.46 -12.32
N LYS A 4 -44.15 5.64 -12.93
CA LYS A 4 -43.00 6.52 -13.15
C LYS A 4 -42.63 7.20 -11.82
N ILE A 5 -41.38 7.15 -11.41
CA ILE A 5 -40.82 7.91 -10.26
C ILE A 5 -40.08 9.12 -10.82
N SER A 6 -40.52 10.29 -10.39
CA SER A 6 -40.11 11.62 -10.81
C SER A 6 -38.77 12.03 -10.18
N ARG A 7 -37.90 12.65 -11.01
CA ARG A 7 -36.67 13.32 -10.62
C ARG A 7 -36.99 14.64 -9.90
N ARG A 8 -36.53 14.82 -8.66
CA ARG A 8 -36.54 16.11 -7.97
C ARG A 8 -35.15 16.72 -8.02
N SER A 9 -35.09 17.85 -8.72
CA SER A 9 -33.94 18.76 -8.74
C SER A 9 -33.75 19.42 -7.36
N PHE A 10 -32.53 19.41 -6.84
CA PHE A 10 -32.15 20.26 -5.73
C PHE A 10 -31.39 21.49 -6.27
N LEU A 11 -31.97 22.66 -6.05
CA LEU A 11 -31.39 23.97 -6.30
C LEU A 11 -30.50 24.35 -5.11
N TYR A 12 -29.23 24.68 -5.38
CA TYR A 12 -28.34 25.31 -4.42
C TYR A 12 -28.54 26.82 -4.44
N THR A 13 -28.82 27.40 -3.29
CA THR A 13 -28.83 28.84 -3.05
C THR A 13 -27.45 29.26 -2.50
N ALA A 14 -26.75 30.08 -3.25
CA ALA A 14 -25.53 30.75 -2.84
C ALA A 14 -25.83 31.95 -1.96
N GLY A 15 -25.27 31.99 -0.76
CA GLY A 15 -25.28 33.17 0.14
C GLY A 15 -23.91 33.80 0.19
N ILE A 16 -23.80 34.99 -0.40
CA ILE A 16 -22.62 35.87 -0.31
C ILE A 16 -22.79 36.75 0.90
N VAL A 17 -21.84 36.73 1.83
CA VAL A 17 -21.70 37.75 2.89
C VAL A 17 -20.35 38.40 2.75
N SER A 18 -20.38 39.64 2.26
CA SER A 18 -19.28 40.58 2.22
C SER A 18 -19.24 41.41 3.50
N VAL A 19 -18.09 41.48 4.19
CA VAL A 19 -17.81 42.42 5.26
C VAL A 19 -16.57 43.22 4.93
N SER A 20 -16.77 44.50 4.70
CA SER A 20 -15.74 45.52 4.53
C SER A 20 -15.50 46.19 5.89
N ALA A 21 -14.24 46.52 6.26
CA ALA A 21 -13.90 47.56 7.20
C ALA A 21 -12.41 47.89 7.08
N ALA A 22 -12.12 48.94 6.62
CA ALA A 22 -11.77 50.29 7.03
C ALA A 22 -10.37 50.39 7.70
N LEU A 23 -9.50 51.09 6.95
CA LEU A 23 -8.20 51.63 7.36
C LEU A 23 -8.39 52.84 8.33
N THR A 24 -7.51 52.96 9.33
CA THR A 24 -7.14 54.21 9.93
C THR A 24 -5.64 54.27 10.19
N ALA A 25 -5.00 55.24 9.58
CA ALA A 25 -3.61 55.65 9.80
C ALA A 25 -3.58 56.81 10.83
N CYS A 26 -2.51 56.82 11.65
CA CYS A 26 -1.91 57.99 12.29
C CYS A 26 -0.58 57.55 12.87
N GLY A 27 0.51 57.98 12.56
CA GLY A 27 1.28 59.18 12.42
C GLY A 27 1.85 59.67 13.77
N GLY A 28 3.21 59.60 13.98
CA GLY A 28 3.85 60.21 15.14
C GLY A 28 5.35 59.90 15.19
N SER A 29 6.15 60.87 14.73
CA SER A 29 7.60 60.96 14.90
C SER A 29 8.02 61.24 16.33
N GLY A 30 9.20 60.72 16.75
CA GLY A 30 9.87 61.11 17.97
C GLY A 30 11.29 60.53 18.04
N SER A 31 12.28 61.33 17.70
CA SER A 31 13.71 61.09 17.96
C SER A 31 14.05 61.20 19.43
N SER A 32 14.98 60.35 19.92
CA SER A 32 16.26 60.80 20.54
C SER A 32 16.99 59.74 21.32
N THR A 33 18.28 59.60 20.95
CA THR A 33 19.53 59.51 21.73
C THR A 33 19.76 58.31 22.69
N SER A 34 20.75 57.54 22.28
CA SER A 34 21.94 57.02 22.95
C SER A 34 21.93 56.69 24.45
N THR A 35 22.26 55.47 24.81
CA THR A 35 23.45 55.20 25.69
C THR A 35 23.91 53.74 25.52
N ALA A 36 25.21 53.60 25.35
CA ALA A 36 25.92 52.34 25.32
C ALA A 36 26.04 51.75 26.74
N SER A 37 25.89 50.43 26.87
CA SER A 37 26.51 49.67 27.94
C SER A 37 26.79 48.24 27.47
N SER A 38 28.04 47.93 27.38
CA SER A 38 28.63 46.62 27.18
C SER A 38 28.42 45.73 28.37
N VAL A 39 27.94 44.51 28.19
CA VAL A 39 28.32 43.35 29.01
C VAL A 39 28.28 42.03 28.20
N ALA A 40 29.42 41.46 28.19
CA ALA A 40 29.81 40.05 28.13
C ALA A 40 28.91 39.00 27.50
N GLY A 41 29.56 38.22 26.65
CA GLY A 41 29.10 37.08 25.90
C GLY A 41 28.51 35.95 26.75
N SER A 42 27.50 35.39 26.12
CA SER A 42 27.16 33.99 26.32
C SER A 42 27.12 33.42 24.92
N ALA A 43 28.06 32.53 24.63
CA ALA A 43 28.02 31.74 23.41
C ALA A 43 26.80 30.79 23.48
N ALA A 44 25.72 31.19 22.87
CA ALA A 44 24.70 30.27 22.50
C ALA A 44 25.26 29.44 21.33
N ALA A 45 25.53 28.19 21.58
CA ALA A 45 25.76 27.21 20.54
C ALA A 45 24.46 27.17 19.70
N SER A 46 24.48 27.83 18.56
CA SER A 46 23.50 27.58 17.52
C SER A 46 23.74 26.14 17.06
N SER A 47 22.86 25.25 17.48
CA SER A 47 22.66 24.00 16.74
C SER A 47 22.24 24.46 15.34
N GLU A 48 23.10 24.31 14.36
CA GLU A 48 22.72 24.30 12.96
C GLU A 48 21.74 23.14 12.79
N ALA A 49 20.45 23.45 12.90
CA ALA A 49 19.43 22.60 12.29
C ALA A 49 19.73 22.64 10.79
N ALA A 50 20.15 21.52 10.25
CA ALA A 50 20.30 21.34 8.82
C ALA A 50 18.97 21.71 8.17
N SER A 51 18.93 22.89 7.55
CA SER A 51 17.80 23.33 6.73
C SER A 51 17.87 22.58 5.40
N GLY A 52 17.57 21.26 5.44
CA GLY A 52 17.27 20.51 4.23
C GLY A 52 16.02 21.11 3.58
N GLU A 53 16.01 21.22 2.26
CA GLU A 53 14.81 21.55 1.50
C GLU A 53 13.70 20.53 1.87
N ALA A 54 12.47 21.00 2.09
CA ALA A 54 11.37 20.13 2.44
C ALA A 54 11.03 19.20 1.25
N VAL A 55 11.01 17.90 1.49
CA VAL A 55 10.78 16.87 0.48
C VAL A 55 9.49 16.13 0.80
N GLU A 56 8.58 15.99 -0.16
CA GLU A 56 7.45 15.07 -0.09
C GLU A 56 7.77 13.83 -0.91
N LEU A 57 8.02 12.69 -0.25
CA LEU A 57 8.23 11.41 -0.91
C LEU A 57 6.89 10.78 -1.31
N ILE A 58 6.78 10.44 -2.59
CA ILE A 58 5.61 9.77 -3.16
C ILE A 58 5.91 8.29 -3.26
N VAL A 59 5.26 7.50 -2.39
CA VAL A 59 5.50 6.06 -2.29
C VAL A 59 4.26 5.30 -2.74
N PHE A 60 4.40 4.51 -3.80
CA PHE A 60 3.39 3.56 -4.24
C PHE A 60 3.70 2.21 -3.63
N ALA A 61 2.82 1.68 -2.81
CA ALA A 61 3.06 0.43 -2.10
C ALA A 61 1.83 -0.47 -2.09
N ALA A 62 2.07 -1.78 -2.13
CA ALA A 62 1.01 -2.77 -2.02
C ALA A 62 0.16 -2.53 -0.75
N ALA A 63 -1.16 -2.71 -0.87
CA ALA A 63 -2.13 -2.44 0.20
C ALA A 63 -1.83 -3.18 1.51
N SER A 64 -1.20 -4.36 1.43
CA SER A 64 -0.73 -5.15 2.59
C SER A 64 0.33 -4.45 3.46
N LEU A 65 0.98 -3.40 2.94
CA LEU A 65 2.01 -2.63 3.64
C LEU A 65 1.47 -1.40 4.36
N THR A 66 0.17 -1.15 4.30
CA THR A 66 -0.44 0.11 4.79
C THR A 66 -0.05 0.40 6.24
N GLU A 67 -0.23 -0.54 7.15
CA GLU A 67 -0.01 -0.34 8.58
C GLU A 67 1.48 -0.17 8.89
N THR A 68 2.32 -1.03 8.30
CA THR A 68 3.77 -1.03 8.59
C THR A 68 4.47 0.18 8.00
N LEU A 69 4.17 0.58 6.77
CA LEU A 69 4.80 1.74 6.15
C LEU A 69 4.37 3.06 6.80
N ASN A 70 3.13 3.19 7.26
CA ASN A 70 2.73 4.36 8.05
C ASN A 70 3.53 4.46 9.35
N ALA A 71 3.68 3.35 10.10
CA ALA A 71 4.47 3.34 11.34
C ALA A 71 5.98 3.61 11.08
N ILE A 72 6.52 3.05 10.00
CA ILE A 72 7.93 3.29 9.60
C ILE A 72 8.14 4.74 9.19
N ALA A 73 7.20 5.32 8.43
CA ALA A 73 7.27 6.72 8.00
C ALA A 73 7.24 7.69 9.19
N GLU A 74 6.43 7.43 10.21
CA GLU A 74 6.44 8.22 11.46
C GLU A 74 7.80 8.16 12.14
N ASN A 75 8.42 6.97 12.23
CA ASN A 75 9.76 6.80 12.80
C ASN A 75 10.83 7.53 11.97
N TYR A 76 10.77 7.42 10.64
CA TYR A 76 11.71 8.07 9.73
C TYR A 76 11.60 9.60 9.80
N ALA A 77 10.37 10.14 9.77
CA ALA A 77 10.12 11.58 9.82
C ALA A 77 10.57 12.22 11.16
N ALA A 78 10.52 11.45 12.26
CA ALA A 78 11.04 11.92 13.55
C ALA A 78 12.56 12.16 13.51
N GLU A 79 13.29 11.42 12.68
CA GLU A 79 14.75 11.58 12.48
C GLU A 79 15.07 12.53 11.31
N ASN A 80 14.16 12.65 10.35
CA ASN A 80 14.29 13.45 9.14
C ASN A 80 13.12 14.43 8.99
N PRO A 81 13.03 15.49 9.83
CA PRO A 81 11.83 16.35 9.91
C PRO A 81 11.55 17.18 8.65
N SER A 82 12.46 17.21 7.69
CA SER A 82 12.27 17.84 6.38
C SER A 82 11.56 16.91 5.38
N VAL A 83 11.38 15.60 5.70
CA VAL A 83 10.75 14.61 4.82
C VAL A 83 9.31 14.37 5.28
N THR A 84 8.40 14.43 4.33
CA THR A 84 7.00 14.04 4.48
C THR A 84 6.67 12.95 3.48
N PHE A 85 5.57 12.22 3.69
CA PHE A 85 5.19 11.11 2.84
C PHE A 85 3.81 11.30 2.25
N ARG A 86 3.67 10.96 0.97
CA ARG A 86 2.41 10.77 0.29
C ARG A 86 2.33 9.33 -0.21
N PHE A 87 1.62 8.51 0.54
CA PHE A 87 1.39 7.12 0.16
C PHE A 87 0.23 6.96 -0.81
N ASN A 88 0.38 6.00 -1.73
CA ASN A 88 -0.69 5.45 -2.53
C ASN A 88 -0.69 3.94 -2.31
N PHE A 89 -1.68 3.45 -1.56
CA PHE A 89 -1.82 2.04 -1.24
C PHE A 89 -2.93 1.43 -2.07
N ASP A 90 -2.56 0.47 -2.92
CA ASP A 90 -3.52 -0.29 -3.75
C ASP A 90 -2.90 -1.65 -4.15
N SER A 91 -3.58 -2.40 -5.03
CA SER A 91 -2.98 -3.58 -5.63
C SER A 91 -1.74 -3.19 -6.45
N SER A 92 -0.72 -4.04 -6.44
CA SER A 92 0.49 -3.77 -7.20
C SER A 92 0.22 -3.67 -8.71
N GLY A 93 -0.83 -4.32 -9.21
CA GLY A 93 -1.27 -4.21 -10.60
C GLY A 93 -1.83 -2.84 -10.92
N THR A 94 -2.71 -2.30 -10.06
CA THR A 94 -3.26 -0.93 -10.19
C THR A 94 -2.14 0.10 -10.14
N LEU A 95 -1.23 -0.02 -9.18
CA LEU A 95 -0.09 0.90 -9.01
C LEU A 95 0.85 0.86 -10.21
N LYS A 96 1.14 -0.34 -10.74
CA LYS A 96 1.89 -0.51 -11.99
C LYS A 96 1.24 0.25 -13.15
N THR A 97 -0.07 0.12 -13.32
CA THR A 97 -0.82 0.80 -14.37
C THR A 97 -0.73 2.33 -14.21
N GLN A 98 -0.88 2.84 -12.99
CA GLN A 98 -0.73 4.27 -12.73
C GLN A 98 0.67 4.79 -13.05
N ILE A 99 1.73 4.02 -12.76
CA ILE A 99 3.11 4.34 -13.14
C ILE A 99 3.25 4.39 -14.67
N GLN A 100 2.68 3.41 -15.39
CA GLN A 100 2.69 3.39 -16.86
C GLN A 100 1.93 4.57 -17.47
N GLU A 101 0.87 5.05 -16.81
CA GLU A 101 0.09 6.22 -17.22
C GLU A 101 0.77 7.55 -16.86
N GLY A 102 1.94 7.52 -16.21
CA GLY A 102 2.77 8.68 -15.92
C GLY A 102 2.45 9.35 -14.59
N ALA A 103 1.90 8.63 -13.62
CA ALA A 103 1.76 9.14 -12.26
C ALA A 103 3.14 9.37 -11.61
N ASP A 104 3.29 10.50 -10.92
CA ASP A 104 4.49 10.76 -10.13
C ASP A 104 4.62 9.71 -9.01
N CYS A 105 5.79 9.07 -8.97
CA CYS A 105 6.13 8.08 -7.95
C CYS A 105 7.65 8.09 -7.74
N ASP A 106 8.10 8.19 -6.50
CA ASP A 106 9.50 8.12 -6.14
C ASP A 106 9.95 6.69 -5.89
N LEU A 107 9.16 5.92 -5.12
CA LEU A 107 9.46 4.55 -4.69
C LEU A 107 8.26 3.64 -4.94
N PHE A 108 8.47 2.52 -5.60
CA PHE A 108 7.46 1.48 -5.80
C PHE A 108 7.82 0.22 -5.01
N ILE A 109 6.85 -0.29 -4.22
CA ILE A 109 6.97 -1.53 -3.43
C ILE A 109 5.83 -2.46 -3.80
N SER A 110 6.14 -3.56 -4.47
CA SER A 110 5.17 -4.53 -5.00
C SER A 110 5.04 -5.75 -4.09
N ALA A 111 3.82 -6.30 -3.95
CA ALA A 111 3.57 -7.57 -3.26
C ALA A 111 3.87 -8.80 -4.12
N GLY A 112 4.53 -8.63 -5.25
CA GLY A 112 4.92 -9.72 -6.14
C GLY A 112 5.95 -9.29 -7.17
N GLN A 113 6.81 -10.22 -7.55
CA GLN A 113 7.89 -9.99 -8.52
C GLN A 113 7.36 -9.62 -9.92
N LYS A 114 6.19 -10.16 -10.31
CA LYS A 114 5.66 -9.99 -11.67
C LYS A 114 5.46 -8.52 -12.04
N GLN A 115 4.81 -7.73 -11.18
CA GLN A 115 4.51 -6.33 -11.46
C GLN A 115 5.77 -5.47 -11.53
N MET A 116 6.74 -5.73 -10.65
CA MET A 116 8.05 -5.07 -10.70
C MET A 116 8.80 -5.45 -11.98
N ASN A 117 8.86 -6.74 -12.32
CA ASN A 117 9.51 -7.23 -13.54
C ASN A 117 8.91 -6.63 -14.82
N GLN A 118 7.59 -6.39 -14.84
CA GLN A 118 6.93 -5.76 -16.00
C GLN A 118 7.33 -4.30 -16.22
N LEU A 119 7.88 -3.61 -15.21
CA LEU A 119 8.35 -2.23 -15.30
C LEU A 119 9.88 -2.12 -15.43
N ASP A 120 10.60 -3.23 -15.30
CA ASP A 120 12.06 -3.29 -15.26
C ASP A 120 12.62 -3.81 -16.58
N ILE A 121 13.39 -2.98 -17.29
CA ILE A 121 13.99 -3.33 -18.58
C ILE A 121 14.98 -4.50 -18.49
N THR A 122 15.52 -4.79 -17.29
CA THR A 122 16.45 -5.90 -17.07
C THR A 122 15.75 -7.25 -16.92
N ALA A 123 14.42 -7.24 -16.75
CA ALA A 123 13.63 -8.47 -16.67
C ALA A 123 13.57 -9.18 -18.04
N SER A 124 13.25 -10.47 -18.00
CA SER A 124 13.13 -11.26 -19.23
C SER A 124 12.01 -10.76 -20.15
N ALA A 125 12.20 -10.84 -21.46
CA ALA A 125 11.24 -10.34 -22.44
C ALA A 125 9.90 -11.07 -22.48
N ASP A 126 9.80 -12.25 -21.89
CA ASP A 126 8.56 -13.00 -21.70
C ASP A 126 7.72 -12.48 -20.54
N VAL A 127 8.31 -11.71 -19.63
CA VAL A 127 7.61 -11.05 -18.51
C VAL A 127 7.39 -9.56 -18.80
N ASN A 128 8.44 -8.84 -19.19
CA ASN A 128 8.36 -7.45 -19.66
C ASN A 128 8.14 -7.42 -21.19
N THR A 129 6.97 -7.86 -21.62
CA THR A 129 6.62 -8.01 -23.05
C THR A 129 6.52 -6.69 -23.79
N GLU A 130 6.33 -5.59 -23.08
CA GLU A 130 6.21 -4.23 -23.64
C GLU A 130 7.55 -3.50 -23.67
N GLY A 131 8.62 -4.07 -23.08
CA GLY A 131 9.95 -3.45 -23.00
C GLY A 131 9.95 -2.16 -22.17
N LEU A 132 9.18 -2.12 -21.09
CA LEU A 132 9.04 -0.95 -20.22
C LEU A 132 10.33 -0.72 -19.43
N ASP A 133 10.66 0.54 -19.19
CA ASP A 133 11.90 0.99 -18.55
C ASP A 133 11.61 2.09 -17.51
N PHE A 134 10.79 1.77 -16.50
CA PHE A 134 10.37 2.71 -15.45
C PHE A 134 11.21 2.61 -14.19
N VAL A 135 11.81 1.45 -13.92
CA VAL A 135 12.53 1.15 -12.68
C VAL A 135 14.02 1.51 -12.81
N ASP A 136 14.59 2.19 -11.82
CA ASP A 136 16.03 2.25 -11.60
C ASP A 136 16.50 0.88 -11.08
N SER A 137 16.90 0.01 -12.02
CA SER A 137 17.23 -1.41 -11.74
C SER A 137 18.40 -1.54 -10.75
N ASP A 138 19.29 -0.55 -10.65
CA ASP A 138 20.41 -0.55 -9.71
C ASP A 138 19.91 -0.31 -8.25
N SER A 139 18.73 0.28 -8.08
CA SER A 139 18.11 0.48 -6.76
C SER A 139 17.26 -0.69 -6.30
N ARG A 140 16.97 -1.64 -7.19
CA ARG A 140 16.03 -2.73 -6.91
C ARG A 140 16.56 -3.69 -5.86
N VAL A 141 15.72 -3.99 -4.86
CA VAL A 141 15.98 -4.98 -3.81
C VAL A 141 14.77 -5.89 -3.61
N ASP A 142 15.02 -7.12 -3.20
CA ASP A 142 14.00 -7.97 -2.60
C ASP A 142 13.95 -7.61 -1.11
N LEU A 143 12.89 -6.91 -0.71
CA LEU A 143 12.81 -6.24 0.59
C LEU A 143 12.26 -7.16 1.67
N LEU A 144 11.18 -7.89 1.36
CA LEU A 144 10.42 -8.69 2.33
C LEU A 144 9.97 -10.00 1.70
N GLU A 145 9.78 -11.00 2.55
CA GLU A 145 9.01 -12.21 2.25
C GLU A 145 7.73 -12.22 3.09
N ASN A 146 6.65 -12.75 2.51
CA ASN A 146 5.35 -12.92 3.17
C ASN A 146 4.85 -14.36 2.95
N LYS A 147 3.70 -14.68 3.53
CA LYS A 147 3.03 -15.98 3.39
C LYS A 147 1.60 -15.78 2.95
N VAL A 148 1.12 -16.71 2.13
CA VAL A 148 -0.29 -16.78 1.73
C VAL A 148 -1.02 -17.71 2.69
N VAL A 149 -2.15 -17.24 3.21
CA VAL A 149 -2.95 -17.97 4.19
C VAL A 149 -4.40 -18.05 3.78
N LEU A 150 -5.05 -19.14 4.23
CA LEU A 150 -6.48 -19.34 4.14
C LEU A 150 -7.12 -18.82 5.42
N CYS A 151 -8.10 -17.93 5.26
CA CYS A 151 -8.87 -17.38 6.36
C CYS A 151 -10.36 -17.69 6.20
N VAL A 152 -11.02 -17.83 7.35
CA VAL A 152 -12.46 -18.00 7.47
C VAL A 152 -13.03 -16.90 8.39
N PRO A 153 -14.33 -16.59 8.30
CA PRO A 153 -15.00 -15.73 9.27
C PRO A 153 -14.92 -16.28 10.69
N GLU A 154 -14.93 -15.39 11.67
CA GLU A 154 -14.98 -15.75 13.09
C GLU A 154 -16.19 -16.67 13.38
N ASN A 155 -15.96 -17.78 14.06
CA ASN A 155 -16.96 -18.81 14.37
C ASN A 155 -17.58 -19.48 13.12
N SER A 156 -16.85 -19.60 12.03
CA SER A 156 -17.31 -20.36 10.85
C SER A 156 -17.60 -21.81 11.22
N ASP A 157 -18.71 -22.36 10.71
CA ASP A 157 -19.15 -23.74 10.90
C ASP A 157 -19.15 -24.56 9.59
N GLN A 158 -18.56 -24.01 8.53
CA GLN A 158 -18.52 -24.63 7.20
C GLN A 158 -17.57 -25.84 7.11
N GLY A 159 -16.71 -26.06 8.10
CA GLY A 159 -15.74 -27.16 8.09
C GLY A 159 -14.54 -26.92 7.20
N ILE A 160 -14.25 -25.66 6.85
CA ILE A 160 -13.05 -25.28 6.10
C ILE A 160 -11.90 -25.08 7.10
N ASP A 161 -10.99 -26.05 7.18
CA ASP A 161 -9.87 -26.07 8.12
C ASP A 161 -8.49 -26.18 7.43
N SER A 162 -8.47 -26.34 6.11
CA SER A 162 -7.27 -26.49 5.29
C SER A 162 -7.53 -26.13 3.83
N PHE A 163 -6.47 -25.94 3.05
CA PHE A 163 -6.59 -25.81 1.59
C PHE A 163 -7.17 -27.09 0.94
N ASP A 164 -6.93 -28.26 1.55
CA ASP A 164 -7.53 -29.51 1.07
C ASP A 164 -9.06 -29.47 1.22
N SER A 165 -9.58 -29.10 2.40
CA SER A 165 -11.02 -28.99 2.63
C SER A 165 -11.64 -27.84 1.80
N LEU A 166 -10.95 -26.71 1.64
CA LEU A 166 -11.38 -25.65 0.72
C LEU A 166 -11.56 -26.19 -0.70
N ALA A 167 -10.59 -26.98 -1.20
CA ALA A 167 -10.66 -27.54 -2.54
C ALA A 167 -11.83 -28.52 -2.72
N GLU A 168 -12.21 -29.26 -1.68
CA GLU A 168 -13.40 -30.14 -1.69
C GLU A 168 -14.69 -29.32 -1.76
N HIS A 169 -14.82 -28.27 -0.97
CA HIS A 169 -15.97 -27.36 -1.00
C HIS A 169 -16.10 -26.61 -2.32
N LEU A 170 -14.99 -26.14 -2.89
CA LEU A 170 -15.01 -25.50 -4.22
C LEU A 170 -15.45 -26.45 -5.33
N LYS A 171 -15.06 -27.75 -5.26
CA LYS A 171 -15.54 -28.78 -6.20
C LYS A 171 -17.02 -29.09 -6.01
N ALA A 172 -17.51 -28.99 -4.77
CA ALA A 172 -18.92 -29.20 -4.45
C ALA A 172 -19.80 -27.98 -4.76
N GLU A 173 -19.18 -26.82 -5.02
CA GLU A 173 -19.85 -25.53 -5.29
C GLU A 173 -20.82 -25.11 -4.16
N ASP A 174 -20.50 -25.44 -2.89
CA ASP A 174 -21.40 -25.26 -1.75
C ASP A 174 -20.97 -24.12 -0.79
N ILE A 175 -19.94 -23.34 -1.15
CA ILE A 175 -19.44 -22.20 -0.40
C ILE A 175 -19.31 -20.96 -1.30
N LEU A 176 -19.15 -19.79 -0.66
CA LEU A 176 -18.74 -18.56 -1.33
C LEU A 176 -17.29 -18.22 -0.91
N PHE A 177 -16.42 -18.12 -1.89
CA PHE A 177 -14.98 -17.90 -1.71
C PHE A 177 -14.56 -16.54 -2.26
N CYS A 178 -13.71 -15.80 -1.54
CA CYS A 178 -13.13 -14.53 -1.99
C CYS A 178 -11.64 -14.65 -2.27
N MET A 179 -11.21 -14.10 -3.40
CA MET A 179 -9.80 -13.97 -3.77
C MET A 179 -9.52 -12.61 -4.42
N GLY A 180 -8.25 -12.22 -4.50
CA GLY A 180 -7.88 -11.07 -5.34
C GLY A 180 -8.12 -11.37 -6.83
N ASN A 181 -8.45 -10.36 -7.62
CA ASN A 181 -8.53 -10.52 -9.07
C ASN A 181 -7.14 -10.75 -9.69
N SER A 182 -7.05 -10.96 -11.01
CA SER A 182 -5.81 -11.27 -11.74
C SER A 182 -4.72 -10.18 -11.68
N ASP A 183 -5.08 -8.93 -11.35
CA ASP A 183 -4.14 -7.82 -11.21
C ASP A 183 -3.59 -7.68 -9.78
N VAL A 184 -4.21 -8.37 -8.83
CA VAL A 184 -3.81 -8.40 -7.42
C VAL A 184 -2.80 -9.52 -7.19
N PRO A 185 -1.58 -9.24 -6.65
CA PRO A 185 -0.58 -10.28 -6.44
C PRO A 185 -1.09 -11.48 -5.63
N VAL A 186 -1.84 -11.28 -4.52
CA VAL A 186 -2.41 -12.40 -3.76
C VAL A 186 -3.40 -13.21 -4.60
N GLY A 187 -4.13 -12.58 -5.51
CA GLY A 187 -4.99 -13.29 -6.48
C GLY A 187 -4.18 -14.20 -7.40
N GLN A 188 -3.01 -13.74 -7.88
CA GLN A 188 -2.11 -14.56 -8.71
C GLN A 188 -1.51 -15.75 -7.94
N TYR A 189 -1.22 -15.61 -6.64
CA TYR A 189 -0.85 -16.73 -5.79
C TYR A 189 -2.03 -17.68 -5.58
N THR A 190 -3.24 -17.17 -5.38
CA THR A 190 -4.45 -17.98 -5.28
C THR A 190 -4.74 -18.75 -6.56
N GLN A 191 -4.54 -18.16 -7.74
CA GLN A 191 -4.64 -18.86 -9.02
C GLN A 191 -3.71 -20.07 -9.10
N LYS A 192 -2.47 -19.94 -8.60
CA LYS A 192 -1.54 -21.08 -8.53
C LYS A 192 -2.03 -22.15 -7.57
N ILE A 193 -2.62 -21.79 -6.43
CA ILE A 193 -3.21 -22.72 -5.47
C ILE A 193 -4.38 -23.47 -6.12
N LEU A 194 -5.30 -22.76 -6.81
CA LEU A 194 -6.40 -23.40 -7.54
C LEU A 194 -5.86 -24.39 -8.59
N ALA A 195 -4.83 -23.99 -9.36
CA ALA A 195 -4.19 -24.84 -10.34
C ALA A 195 -3.52 -26.08 -9.71
N TYR A 196 -2.87 -25.94 -8.53
CA TYR A 196 -2.29 -27.05 -7.77
C TYR A 196 -3.34 -28.11 -7.42
N TYR A 197 -4.57 -27.70 -7.06
CA TYR A 197 -5.69 -28.61 -6.80
C TYR A 197 -6.48 -29.02 -8.06
N GLY A 198 -6.03 -28.60 -9.24
CA GLY A 198 -6.71 -28.91 -10.52
C GLY A 198 -8.09 -28.24 -10.64
N LEU A 199 -8.29 -27.10 -10.00
CA LEU A 199 -9.52 -26.31 -10.04
C LEU A 199 -9.45 -25.28 -11.18
N ASP A 200 -10.57 -25.10 -11.88
CA ASP A 200 -10.73 -24.11 -12.96
C ASP A 200 -11.41 -22.85 -12.40
N GLU A 201 -10.64 -21.77 -12.29
CA GLU A 201 -11.13 -20.48 -11.78
C GLU A 201 -12.32 -19.92 -12.58
N GLU A 202 -12.26 -20.03 -13.94
CA GLU A 202 -13.34 -19.51 -14.78
C GLU A 202 -14.63 -20.30 -14.59
N ALA A 203 -14.55 -21.61 -14.44
CA ALA A 203 -15.68 -22.47 -14.15
C ALA A 203 -16.31 -22.15 -12.79
N LEU A 204 -15.49 -22.00 -11.73
CA LEU A 204 -15.93 -21.63 -10.39
C LEU A 204 -16.55 -20.22 -10.34
N ALA A 205 -15.98 -19.26 -11.06
CA ALA A 205 -16.55 -17.93 -11.18
C ALA A 205 -17.90 -17.95 -11.92
N ALA A 206 -18.03 -18.76 -12.98
CA ALA A 206 -19.27 -18.92 -13.72
C ALA A 206 -20.37 -19.63 -12.88
N ALA A 207 -19.97 -20.52 -11.97
CA ALA A 207 -20.86 -21.15 -10.99
C ALA A 207 -21.29 -20.16 -9.88
N GLY A 208 -20.61 -19.01 -9.75
CA GLY A 208 -20.93 -17.97 -8.77
C GLY A 208 -20.36 -18.25 -7.37
N VAL A 209 -19.40 -19.17 -7.24
CA VAL A 209 -18.75 -19.50 -5.97
C VAL A 209 -17.54 -18.61 -5.65
N ILE A 210 -17.03 -17.86 -6.65
CA ILE A 210 -15.91 -16.93 -6.44
C ILE A 210 -16.40 -15.48 -6.49
N THR A 211 -15.96 -14.69 -5.52
CA THR A 211 -15.98 -13.22 -5.55
C THR A 211 -14.57 -12.66 -5.60
N TYR A 212 -14.42 -11.45 -6.12
CA TYR A 212 -13.11 -10.85 -6.33
C TYR A 212 -12.95 -9.53 -5.57
N GLY A 213 -11.80 -9.37 -4.91
CA GLY A 213 -11.34 -8.09 -4.41
C GLY A 213 -10.42 -7.40 -5.42
N SER A 214 -10.48 -6.09 -5.52
CA SER A 214 -9.56 -5.27 -6.34
C SER A 214 -8.20 -5.07 -5.67
N ASN A 215 -8.08 -5.34 -4.39
CA ASN A 215 -6.86 -5.42 -3.58
C ASN A 215 -7.08 -6.37 -2.39
N VAL A 216 -6.01 -6.68 -1.65
CA VAL A 216 -6.08 -7.65 -0.54
C VAL A 216 -6.98 -7.16 0.61
N LYS A 217 -7.07 -5.84 0.86
CA LYS A 217 -7.92 -5.30 1.94
C LYS A 217 -9.41 -5.51 1.68
N GLU A 218 -9.82 -5.52 0.41
CA GLU A 218 -11.20 -5.89 0.06
C GLU A 218 -11.49 -7.37 0.32
N VAL A 219 -10.51 -8.25 0.11
CA VAL A 219 -10.65 -9.67 0.45
C VAL A 219 -10.76 -9.84 1.97
N THR A 220 -9.87 -9.22 2.77
CA THR A 220 -9.95 -9.27 4.23
C THR A 220 -11.29 -8.75 4.76
N THR A 221 -11.81 -7.67 4.16
CA THR A 221 -13.10 -7.09 4.54
C THR A 221 -14.24 -8.08 4.31
N GLN A 222 -14.28 -8.74 3.14
CA GLN A 222 -15.34 -9.71 2.84
C GLN A 222 -15.32 -10.90 3.83
N VAL A 223 -14.14 -11.38 4.22
CA VAL A 223 -14.00 -12.44 5.22
C VAL A 223 -14.42 -11.94 6.60
N SER A 224 -13.91 -10.79 7.05
CA SER A 224 -14.21 -10.25 8.40
C SER A 224 -15.68 -9.90 8.59
N GLU A 225 -16.38 -9.50 7.53
CA GLU A 225 -17.82 -9.21 7.53
C GLU A 225 -18.69 -10.46 7.32
N ALA A 226 -18.08 -11.65 7.23
CA ALA A 226 -18.75 -12.92 6.91
C ALA A 226 -19.65 -12.82 5.65
N SER A 227 -19.21 -12.03 4.67
CA SER A 227 -19.88 -11.94 3.36
C SER A 227 -19.53 -13.11 2.45
N VAL A 228 -18.50 -13.87 2.82
CA VAL A 228 -18.01 -15.10 2.19
C VAL A 228 -17.62 -16.11 3.25
N ASP A 229 -17.53 -17.39 2.88
CA ASP A 229 -17.20 -18.49 3.80
C ASP A 229 -15.70 -18.67 3.99
N ALA A 230 -14.89 -18.25 3.01
CA ALA A 230 -13.43 -18.29 3.08
C ALA A 230 -12.80 -17.24 2.16
N GLY A 231 -11.55 -16.90 2.45
CA GLY A 231 -10.74 -16.05 1.59
C GLY A 231 -9.26 -16.33 1.71
N VAL A 232 -8.51 -16.04 0.64
CA VAL A 232 -7.05 -16.15 0.61
C VAL A 232 -6.44 -14.76 0.64
N VAL A 233 -5.59 -14.54 1.65
CA VAL A 233 -4.92 -13.27 1.93
C VAL A 233 -3.44 -13.50 2.29
N TYR A 234 -2.70 -12.45 2.64
CA TYR A 234 -1.39 -12.62 3.25
C TYR A 234 -1.50 -12.75 4.77
N CYS A 235 -0.54 -13.43 5.41
CA CYS A 235 -0.54 -13.60 6.87
C CYS A 235 -0.53 -12.26 7.60
N THR A 236 0.14 -11.25 7.04
CA THR A 236 0.19 -9.88 7.58
C THR A 236 -1.16 -9.17 7.53
N ASP A 237 -1.94 -9.39 6.47
CA ASP A 237 -3.29 -8.84 6.35
C ASP A 237 -4.26 -9.55 7.30
N ALA A 238 -4.14 -10.87 7.42
CA ALA A 238 -4.91 -11.65 8.39
C ALA A 238 -4.63 -11.19 9.83
N PHE A 239 -3.35 -11.01 10.18
CA PHE A 239 -2.93 -10.49 11.49
C PHE A 239 -3.52 -9.09 11.76
N SER A 240 -3.35 -8.15 10.82
CA SER A 240 -3.82 -6.77 10.97
C SER A 240 -5.34 -6.67 11.07
N ALA A 241 -6.07 -7.55 10.40
CA ALA A 241 -7.54 -7.60 10.43
C ALA A 241 -8.10 -8.50 11.53
N GLY A 242 -7.25 -9.23 12.26
CA GLY A 242 -7.66 -10.17 13.30
C GLY A 242 -8.47 -11.36 12.77
N LEU A 243 -8.17 -11.79 11.53
CA LEU A 243 -8.87 -12.93 10.90
C LEU A 243 -8.40 -14.27 11.48
N GLU A 244 -9.30 -15.24 11.48
CA GLU A 244 -8.96 -16.62 11.79
C GLU A 244 -8.22 -17.26 10.61
N VAL A 245 -6.93 -17.58 10.82
CA VAL A 245 -6.11 -18.33 9.86
C VAL A 245 -6.27 -19.81 10.15
N VAL A 246 -6.71 -20.57 9.15
CA VAL A 246 -6.92 -22.02 9.27
C VAL A 246 -5.84 -22.83 8.58
N ASP A 247 -5.14 -22.26 7.58
CA ASP A 247 -4.04 -22.94 6.89
C ASP A 247 -3.08 -21.96 6.23
N GLU A 248 -1.83 -22.39 5.96
CA GLU A 248 -0.78 -21.66 5.27
C GLU A 248 -0.40 -22.40 3.97
N ALA A 249 -0.40 -21.66 2.85
CA ALA A 249 0.00 -22.24 1.57
C ALA A 249 1.50 -22.58 1.56
N THR A 250 1.82 -23.76 1.04
CA THR A 250 3.22 -24.21 0.88
C THR A 250 3.86 -23.56 -0.35
N GLU A 251 5.19 -23.54 -0.38
CA GLU A 251 5.95 -23.10 -1.57
C GLU A 251 5.60 -23.92 -2.83
N GLU A 252 5.25 -25.19 -2.67
CA GLU A 252 4.80 -26.06 -3.77
C GLU A 252 3.46 -25.59 -4.37
N MET A 253 2.56 -25.04 -3.55
CA MET A 253 1.25 -24.56 -3.98
C MET A 253 1.35 -23.26 -4.76
N CYS A 254 2.14 -22.29 -4.29
CA CYS A 254 2.11 -20.95 -4.87
C CYS A 254 3.49 -20.30 -5.12
N GLY A 255 4.59 -20.90 -4.67
CA GLY A 255 5.94 -20.33 -4.70
C GLY A 255 6.17 -19.32 -3.58
N GLN A 256 7.40 -18.79 -3.50
CA GLN A 256 7.76 -17.76 -2.54
C GLN A 256 7.05 -16.44 -2.83
N VAL A 257 6.70 -15.71 -1.77
CA VAL A 257 5.99 -14.43 -1.83
C VAL A 257 6.98 -13.31 -1.51
N ILE A 258 7.66 -12.82 -2.53
CA ILE A 258 8.68 -11.78 -2.40
C ILE A 258 8.10 -10.41 -2.75
N TYR A 259 8.44 -9.42 -1.92
CA TYR A 259 8.09 -8.02 -2.09
C TYR A 259 9.33 -7.23 -2.58
N PRO A 260 9.48 -7.02 -3.87
CA PRO A 260 10.54 -6.17 -4.39
C PRO A 260 10.19 -4.70 -4.20
N ALA A 261 11.23 -3.89 -3.96
CA ALA A 261 11.16 -2.44 -3.90
C ALA A 261 12.19 -1.82 -4.85
N ALA A 262 11.85 -0.70 -5.47
CA ALA A 262 12.76 0.04 -6.34
C ALA A 262 12.38 1.51 -6.48
N VAL A 263 13.37 2.38 -6.62
CA VAL A 263 13.19 3.78 -7.01
C VAL A 263 12.83 3.84 -8.50
N LEU A 264 11.96 4.77 -8.89
CA LEU A 264 11.62 4.94 -10.30
C LEU A 264 12.62 5.86 -11.01
N LYS A 265 12.88 5.63 -12.30
CA LYS A 265 13.78 6.46 -13.11
C LYS A 265 13.33 7.91 -13.24
N ALA A 266 12.03 8.13 -13.25
CA ALA A 266 11.41 9.46 -13.30
C ALA A 266 11.06 10.02 -11.92
N ALA A 267 11.61 9.44 -10.84
CA ALA A 267 11.34 9.88 -9.47
C ALA A 267 11.65 11.35 -9.28
N PRO A 268 10.67 12.18 -8.86
CA PRO A 268 10.92 13.59 -8.55
C PRO A 268 11.99 13.80 -7.47
N ASN A 269 12.08 12.89 -6.50
CA ASN A 269 12.97 12.97 -5.34
C ASN A 269 13.86 11.71 -5.20
N ALA A 270 14.54 11.32 -6.29
CA ALA A 270 15.27 10.03 -6.38
C ALA A 270 16.27 9.79 -5.24
N GLU A 271 17.04 10.80 -4.83
CA GLU A 271 18.04 10.62 -3.75
C GLU A 271 17.36 10.39 -2.39
N ALA A 272 16.33 11.16 -2.05
CA ALA A 272 15.58 10.95 -0.82
C ALA A 272 14.83 9.60 -0.83
N ALA A 273 14.38 9.14 -2.00
CA ALA A 273 13.77 7.80 -2.17
C ALA A 273 14.80 6.69 -1.92
N LYS A 274 16.05 6.85 -2.40
CA LYS A 274 17.14 5.89 -2.10
C LYS A 274 17.49 5.86 -0.63
N GLU A 275 17.53 7.02 0.03
CA GLU A 275 17.77 7.10 1.47
C GLU A 275 16.65 6.39 2.27
N PHE A 276 15.39 6.61 1.89
CA PHE A 276 14.28 5.91 2.53
C PHE A 276 14.29 4.41 2.23
N LEU A 277 14.60 3.99 1.00
CA LEU A 277 14.76 2.58 0.65
C LEU A 277 15.88 1.91 1.46
N ALA A 278 16.99 2.60 1.68
CA ALA A 278 18.05 2.12 2.56
C ALA A 278 17.59 2.01 4.02
N TYR A 279 16.77 2.95 4.50
CA TYR A 279 16.19 2.88 5.85
C TYR A 279 15.25 1.67 5.99
N LEU A 280 14.45 1.35 4.96
CA LEU A 280 13.56 0.17 4.97
C LEU A 280 14.32 -1.16 5.16
N GLN A 281 15.63 -1.19 4.85
CA GLN A 281 16.51 -2.37 5.01
C GLN A 281 17.24 -2.40 6.36
N THR A 282 16.96 -1.46 7.28
CA THR A 282 17.57 -1.43 8.62
C THR A 282 16.85 -2.36 9.59
N ASP A 283 17.56 -2.83 10.65
CA ASP A 283 16.98 -3.62 11.75
C ASP A 283 15.76 -2.93 12.39
N ARG A 284 15.73 -1.60 12.35
CA ARG A 284 14.63 -0.80 12.91
C ARG A 284 13.36 -0.95 12.08
N ALA A 285 13.46 -0.87 10.77
CA ALA A 285 12.33 -1.11 9.87
C ALA A 285 11.95 -2.59 9.87
N ALA A 286 12.93 -3.50 9.86
CA ALA A 286 12.71 -4.95 9.97
C ALA A 286 11.86 -5.30 11.19
N THR A 287 12.15 -4.73 12.38
CA THR A 287 11.37 -4.94 13.60
C THR A 287 9.87 -4.59 13.41
N VAL A 288 9.57 -3.51 12.66
CA VAL A 288 8.18 -3.13 12.39
C VAL A 288 7.52 -4.12 11.43
N PHE A 289 8.21 -4.50 10.36
CA PHE A 289 7.70 -5.48 9.41
C PHE A 289 7.45 -6.84 10.06
N GLU A 290 8.40 -7.33 10.85
CA GLU A 290 8.31 -8.62 11.53
C GLU A 290 7.21 -8.66 12.60
N SER A 291 6.86 -7.51 13.19
CA SER A 291 5.80 -7.42 14.20
C SER A 291 4.41 -7.83 13.70
N VAL A 292 4.21 -7.82 12.39
CA VAL A 292 2.94 -8.23 11.74
C VAL A 292 3.08 -9.51 10.93
N GLY A 293 4.28 -10.14 10.88
CA GLY A 293 4.50 -11.44 10.25
C GLY A 293 5.24 -11.42 8.90
N PHE A 294 5.78 -10.28 8.44
CA PHE A 294 6.75 -10.29 7.34
C PHE A 294 8.09 -10.90 7.80
N THR A 295 8.85 -11.39 6.84
CA THR A 295 10.28 -11.69 7.03
C THR A 295 11.10 -10.65 6.25
N ALA A 296 11.99 -9.92 6.91
CA ALA A 296 12.94 -9.01 6.26
C ALA A 296 14.04 -9.81 5.55
N LEU A 297 14.47 -9.38 4.35
CA LEU A 297 15.46 -10.06 3.51
C LEU A 297 16.79 -9.32 3.45
#